data_abde538c38e7ae3515292966dd763cce
#
_entry.id   abde538c38e7ae3515292966dd763cce
#
_cell.length_a   1.000
_cell.length_b   1.000
_cell.length_c   1.000
_cell.angle_alpha   90.00
_cell.angle_beta   90.00
_cell.angle_gamma   90.00
#
_symmetry.space_group_name_H-M   'P 1'
#
loop_
_entity.id
_entity.type
_entity.pdbx_description
1 polymer ?
#
loop_
_entity_poly.entity_id
_entity_poly.type
_entity_poly.pdbx_seq_one_letter_code
_entity_poly.pdbx_strand_id
1 'polypeptide(L)'
;MAEPRQEPRFVPQPAEPPRQVRGFTPQVVASIEQAVAARRRPKPPNGTDHPDARASDQLLSAMRTVKAARFNAAERLERKHTLSLFATSMVSLYFVGLSVWQAIYASGLSESANRLITLVSIMSSIFTLVLALIEAMNDYRTKAHHMHVCALAVNDLYHELKLMRAPGAGVVQDFRRRYNEAVRSCPFNHARVDYLMARAERGMGWEERTWAWLRYAGNVYALHGFCLIVPPLVLLLGQ
;
A
#
# COMPACT_ATOMS: atom_id res chain seq x y z
N MET A 1 -4.95 -3.86 62.88
CA MET A 1 -5.87 -4.78 62.19
C MET A 1 -6.14 -4.21 60.83
N ALA A 2 -5.53 -4.73 59.79
CA ALA A 2 -5.70 -4.26 58.41
C ALA A 2 -6.67 -5.23 57.70
N GLU A 3 -7.72 -4.67 57.14
CA GLU A 3 -8.74 -5.39 56.37
C GLU A 3 -8.15 -5.96 55.07
N PRO A 4 -8.39 -7.24 54.71
CA PRO A 4 -7.87 -7.82 53.48
C PRO A 4 -8.64 -7.24 52.27
N ARG A 5 -7.90 -6.63 51.33
CA ARG A 5 -8.42 -6.23 50.01
C ARG A 5 -8.93 -7.46 49.28
N GLN A 6 -10.21 -7.49 48.99
CA GLN A 6 -10.80 -8.47 48.07
C GLN A 6 -10.37 -8.16 46.64
N GLU A 7 -9.62 -9.07 46.02
CA GLU A 7 -9.31 -9.04 44.58
C GLU A 7 -10.61 -9.24 43.77
N PRO A 8 -10.82 -8.48 42.70
CA PRO A 8 -11.96 -8.64 41.82
C PRO A 8 -11.92 -10.02 41.16
N ARG A 9 -12.92 -10.86 41.42
CA ARG A 9 -13.09 -12.14 40.71
C ARG A 9 -13.33 -11.88 39.22
N PHE A 10 -12.40 -12.37 38.40
CA PHE A 10 -12.54 -12.43 36.96
C PHE A 10 -13.70 -13.37 36.61
N VAL A 11 -14.79 -12.80 36.13
CA VAL A 11 -15.90 -13.57 35.56
C VAL A 11 -15.61 -13.73 34.07
N PRO A 12 -15.36 -14.95 33.56
CA PRO A 12 -15.16 -15.14 32.13
C PRO A 12 -16.47 -14.81 31.40
N GLN A 13 -16.40 -13.88 30.45
CA GLN A 13 -17.54 -13.61 29.56
C GLN A 13 -17.83 -14.87 28.71
N PRO A 14 -19.12 -15.20 28.52
CA PRO A 14 -19.51 -16.30 27.67
C PRO A 14 -18.96 -16.04 26.25
N ALA A 15 -18.32 -17.08 25.67
CA ALA A 15 -17.79 -17.04 24.31
C ALA A 15 -18.89 -16.59 23.34
N GLU A 16 -18.64 -15.55 22.57
CA GLU A 16 -19.52 -15.15 21.47
C GLU A 16 -19.74 -16.35 20.54
N PRO A 17 -20.98 -16.63 20.14
CA PRO A 17 -21.28 -17.69 19.21
C PRO A 17 -20.52 -17.39 17.88
N PRO A 18 -19.99 -18.41 17.18
CA PRO A 18 -19.25 -18.20 15.94
C PRO A 18 -20.13 -17.41 14.96
N ARG A 19 -19.60 -16.29 14.46
CA ARG A 19 -20.26 -15.48 13.43
C ARG A 19 -20.58 -16.41 12.26
N GLN A 20 -21.87 -16.70 12.09
CA GLN A 20 -22.35 -17.39 10.90
C GLN A 20 -21.92 -16.56 9.69
N VAL A 21 -21.01 -17.11 8.89
CA VAL A 21 -20.74 -16.63 7.54
C VAL A 21 -22.10 -16.71 6.84
N ARG A 22 -22.74 -15.57 6.62
CA ARG A 22 -24.02 -15.49 5.92
C ARG A 22 -23.79 -16.06 4.53
N GLY A 23 -24.22 -17.28 4.33
CA GLY A 23 -24.34 -17.87 3.00
C GLY A 23 -25.21 -16.93 2.16
N PHE A 24 -24.83 -16.71 0.91
CA PHE A 24 -25.62 -15.90 -0.02
C PHE A 24 -27.05 -16.45 -0.03
N THR A 25 -28.03 -15.59 0.24
CA THR A 25 -29.42 -16.00 0.14
C THR A 25 -29.74 -16.42 -1.30
N PRO A 26 -30.65 -17.37 -1.53
CA PRO A 26 -31.05 -17.80 -2.89
C PRO A 26 -31.42 -16.62 -3.82
N GLN A 27 -31.96 -15.54 -3.24
CA GLN A 27 -32.28 -14.30 -3.97
C GLN A 27 -31.02 -13.59 -4.49
N VAL A 28 -29.92 -13.59 -3.76
CA VAL A 28 -28.65 -12.98 -4.19
C VAL A 28 -28.02 -13.83 -5.29
N VAL A 29 -28.08 -15.15 -5.19
CA VAL A 29 -27.61 -16.07 -6.24
C VAL A 29 -28.43 -15.89 -7.53
N ALA A 30 -29.76 -15.86 -7.43
CA ALA A 30 -30.63 -15.60 -8.59
C ALA A 30 -30.37 -14.22 -9.23
N SER A 31 -30.10 -13.18 -8.42
CA SER A 31 -29.72 -11.85 -8.95
C SER A 31 -28.39 -11.87 -9.68
N ILE A 32 -27.41 -12.63 -9.17
CA ILE A 32 -26.11 -12.80 -9.83
C ILE A 32 -26.26 -13.56 -11.15
N GLU A 33 -27.04 -14.65 -11.17
CA GLU A 33 -27.29 -15.43 -12.39
C GLU A 33 -28.04 -14.60 -13.45
N GLN A 34 -29.04 -13.82 -13.08
CA GLN A 34 -29.71 -12.88 -13.98
C GLN A 34 -28.75 -11.81 -14.50
N ALA A 35 -27.86 -11.26 -13.67
CA ALA A 35 -26.84 -10.30 -14.09
C ALA A 35 -25.81 -10.92 -15.05
N VAL A 36 -25.42 -12.18 -14.84
CA VAL A 36 -24.52 -12.92 -15.73
C VAL A 36 -25.20 -13.28 -17.05
N ALA A 37 -26.49 -13.69 -17.03
CA ALA A 37 -27.27 -13.97 -18.23
C ALA A 37 -27.51 -12.70 -19.06
N ALA A 38 -27.73 -11.54 -18.40
CA ALA A 38 -27.85 -10.24 -19.08
C ALA A 38 -26.54 -9.81 -19.77
N ARG A 39 -25.39 -10.22 -19.27
CA ARG A 39 -24.07 -9.97 -19.91
C ARG A 39 -23.81 -10.78 -21.17
N ARG A 40 -24.47 -11.94 -21.35
CA ARG A 40 -24.32 -12.81 -22.54
C ARG A 40 -25.15 -12.36 -23.72
N ARG A 41 -26.02 -11.34 -23.58
CA ARG A 41 -26.75 -10.81 -24.74
C ARG A 41 -25.80 -10.02 -25.64
N PRO A 42 -25.79 -10.28 -26.96
CA PRO A 42 -24.96 -9.52 -27.89
C PRO A 42 -25.30 -8.04 -27.77
N LYS A 43 -24.26 -7.19 -27.83
CA LYS A 43 -24.39 -5.72 -27.85
C LYS A 43 -25.35 -5.36 -29.00
N PRO A 44 -26.44 -4.62 -28.77
CA PRO A 44 -27.34 -4.22 -29.85
C PRO A 44 -26.52 -3.42 -30.88
N PRO A 45 -26.82 -3.59 -32.19
CA PRO A 45 -26.11 -2.88 -33.23
C PRO A 45 -26.27 -1.37 -33.04
N ASN A 46 -25.22 -0.62 -33.35
CA ASN A 46 -25.04 0.81 -33.25
C ASN A 46 -26.30 1.60 -33.60
N GLY A 47 -27.01 2.07 -32.58
CA GLY A 47 -28.15 2.96 -32.76
C GLY A 47 -28.30 3.83 -31.52
N THR A 48 -28.03 5.10 -31.66
CA THR A 48 -28.16 6.19 -30.68
C THR A 48 -27.14 6.14 -29.53
N ASP A 49 -26.02 6.78 -29.77
CA ASP A 49 -25.08 7.24 -28.74
C ASP A 49 -25.78 8.30 -27.87
N HIS A 50 -26.57 7.86 -26.89
CA HIS A 50 -27.15 8.76 -25.91
C HIS A 50 -26.02 9.44 -25.13
N PRO A 51 -26.03 10.79 -24.98
CA PRO A 51 -25.00 11.53 -24.25
C PRO A 51 -24.83 11.00 -22.81
N ASP A 52 -25.87 10.48 -22.19
CA ASP A 52 -25.88 9.91 -20.86
C ASP A 52 -25.09 8.60 -20.76
N ALA A 53 -25.16 7.74 -21.79
CA ALA A 53 -24.38 6.52 -21.87
C ALA A 53 -22.87 6.81 -21.95
N ARG A 54 -22.48 7.82 -22.75
CA ARG A 54 -21.08 8.28 -22.82
C ARG A 54 -20.60 8.87 -21.51
N ALA A 55 -21.43 9.67 -20.82
CA ALA A 55 -21.09 10.25 -19.51
C ALA A 55 -20.91 9.17 -18.45
N SER A 56 -21.76 8.13 -18.42
CA SER A 56 -21.64 6.97 -17.55
C SER A 56 -20.33 6.19 -17.80
N ASP A 57 -20.00 5.90 -19.06
CA ASP A 57 -18.77 5.18 -19.43
C ASP A 57 -17.51 5.98 -19.07
N GLN A 58 -17.53 7.29 -19.26
CA GLN A 58 -16.44 8.17 -18.86
C GLN A 58 -16.26 8.16 -17.34
N LEU A 59 -17.35 8.24 -16.57
CA LEU A 59 -17.30 8.18 -15.10
C LEU A 59 -16.78 6.82 -14.61
N LEU A 60 -17.27 5.71 -15.17
CA LEU A 60 -16.79 4.36 -14.88
C LEU A 60 -15.29 4.20 -15.19
N SER A 61 -14.83 4.75 -16.31
CA SER A 61 -13.40 4.75 -16.67
C SER A 61 -12.57 5.56 -15.69
N ALA A 62 -13.03 6.73 -15.26
CA ALA A 62 -12.38 7.55 -14.26
C ALA A 62 -12.31 6.83 -12.89
N MET A 63 -13.44 6.30 -12.41
CA MET A 63 -13.49 5.52 -11.16
C MET A 63 -12.54 4.32 -11.20
N ARG A 64 -12.53 3.57 -12.30
CA ARG A 64 -11.64 2.43 -12.49
C ARG A 64 -10.16 2.83 -12.41
N THR A 65 -9.81 4.00 -12.97
CA THR A 65 -8.43 4.51 -12.93
C THR A 65 -8.02 4.89 -11.53
N VAL A 66 -8.86 5.70 -10.87
CA VAL A 66 -8.55 6.25 -9.56
C VAL A 66 -8.50 5.16 -8.50
N LYS A 67 -9.44 4.20 -8.50
CA LYS A 67 -9.38 3.07 -7.57
C LYS A 67 -8.10 2.26 -7.74
N ALA A 68 -7.72 1.94 -8.98
CA ALA A 68 -6.49 1.17 -9.24
C ALA A 68 -5.24 1.94 -8.78
N ALA A 69 -5.14 3.24 -9.10
CA ALA A 69 -4.03 4.06 -8.67
C ALA A 69 -3.93 4.16 -7.14
N ARG A 70 -5.07 4.19 -6.42
CA ARG A 70 -5.08 4.25 -4.95
C ARG A 70 -4.76 2.91 -4.31
N PHE A 71 -5.19 1.78 -4.88
CA PHE A 71 -4.74 0.45 -4.43
C PHE A 71 -3.24 0.28 -4.63
N ASN A 72 -2.71 0.66 -5.79
CA ASN A 72 -1.27 0.62 -6.06
C ASN A 72 -0.48 1.53 -5.10
N ALA A 73 -1.04 2.71 -4.76
CA ALA A 73 -0.44 3.60 -3.77
C ALA A 73 -0.43 2.98 -2.37
N ALA A 74 -1.53 2.36 -1.95
CA ALA A 74 -1.62 1.67 -0.66
C ALA A 74 -0.59 0.55 -0.56
N GLU A 75 -0.53 -0.34 -1.55
CA GLU A 75 0.42 -1.44 -1.60
C GLU A 75 1.88 -0.95 -1.63
N ARG A 76 2.18 0.08 -2.42
CA ARG A 76 3.51 0.69 -2.47
C ARG A 76 3.94 1.25 -1.12
N LEU A 77 3.06 1.95 -0.44
CA LEU A 77 3.36 2.55 0.87
C LEU A 77 3.54 1.48 1.95
N GLU A 78 2.74 0.42 1.93
CA GLU A 78 2.87 -0.72 2.84
C GLU A 78 4.19 -1.45 2.61
N ARG A 79 4.56 -1.72 1.37
CA ARG A 79 5.87 -2.30 1.01
C ARG A 79 7.03 -1.42 1.47
N LYS A 80 6.92 -0.09 1.29
CA LYS A 80 7.92 0.84 1.80
C LYS A 80 8.07 0.76 3.31
N HIS A 81 6.97 0.75 4.04
CA HIS A 81 6.99 0.62 5.49
C HIS A 81 7.73 -0.65 5.94
N THR A 82 7.35 -1.80 5.38
CA THR A 82 7.97 -3.09 5.74
C THR A 82 9.45 -3.12 5.39
N LEU A 83 9.82 -2.64 4.18
CA LEU A 83 11.22 -2.58 3.76
C LEU A 83 12.07 -1.64 4.60
N SER A 84 11.51 -0.52 5.00
CA SER A 84 12.20 0.44 5.84
C SER A 84 12.49 -0.13 7.22
N LEU A 85 11.51 -0.75 7.87
CA LEU A 85 11.71 -1.43 9.14
C LEU A 85 12.79 -2.52 9.02
N PHE A 86 12.73 -3.33 7.97
CA PHE A 86 13.71 -4.37 7.71
C PHE A 86 15.11 -3.78 7.47
N ALA A 87 15.23 -2.77 6.61
CA ALA A 87 16.50 -2.13 6.30
C ALA A 87 17.14 -1.49 7.54
N THR A 88 16.35 -0.75 8.33
CA THR A 88 16.85 -0.12 9.57
C THR A 88 17.31 -1.18 10.57
N SER A 89 16.57 -2.28 10.73
CA SER A 89 16.95 -3.39 11.61
C SER A 89 18.23 -4.07 11.16
N MET A 90 18.39 -4.32 9.86
CA MET A 90 19.60 -4.94 9.30
C MET A 90 20.81 -4.03 9.40
N VAL A 91 20.66 -2.74 9.13
CA VAL A 91 21.73 -1.76 9.31
C VAL A 91 22.17 -1.69 10.77
N SER A 92 21.24 -1.68 11.72
CA SER A 92 21.55 -1.75 13.15
C SER A 92 22.30 -3.02 13.51
N LEU A 93 21.90 -4.17 12.97
CA LEU A 93 22.58 -5.45 13.20
C LEU A 93 24.01 -5.44 12.64
N TYR A 94 24.23 -4.86 11.46
CA TYR A 94 25.58 -4.73 10.88
C TYR A 94 26.50 -3.91 11.81
N PHE A 95 26.00 -2.83 12.41
CA PHE A 95 26.82 -2.02 13.31
C PHE A 95 27.09 -2.69 14.65
N VAL A 96 26.13 -3.41 15.20
CA VAL A 96 26.35 -4.24 16.39
C VAL A 96 27.42 -5.31 16.07
N GLY A 97 27.30 -6.01 14.96
CA GLY A 97 28.27 -6.99 14.50
C GLY A 97 29.67 -6.40 14.31
N LEU A 98 29.77 -5.23 13.67
CA LEU A 98 31.04 -4.51 13.48
C LEU A 98 31.69 -4.11 14.84
N SER A 99 30.89 -3.63 15.78
CA SER A 99 31.35 -3.23 17.09
C SER A 99 31.86 -4.44 17.90
N VAL A 100 31.17 -5.58 17.85
CA VAL A 100 31.57 -6.82 18.47
C VAL A 100 32.87 -7.36 17.83
N TRP A 101 32.94 -7.36 16.51
CA TRP A 101 34.14 -7.77 15.77
C TRP A 101 35.35 -6.90 16.15
N GLN A 102 35.17 -5.56 16.18
CA GLN A 102 36.19 -4.62 16.61
C GLN A 102 36.69 -4.94 18.06
N ALA A 103 35.75 -5.20 18.98
CA ALA A 103 36.11 -5.51 20.36
C ALA A 103 36.95 -6.81 20.51
N ILE A 104 36.67 -7.82 19.67
CA ILE A 104 37.37 -9.11 19.69
C ILE A 104 38.78 -9.00 19.06
N TYR A 105 38.88 -8.27 17.94
CA TYR A 105 40.09 -8.22 17.11
C TYR A 105 40.90 -6.93 17.25
N ALA A 106 40.58 -6.07 18.25
CA ALA A 106 41.25 -4.78 18.46
C ALA A 106 42.77 -4.86 18.57
N SER A 107 43.29 -5.92 19.19
CA SER A 107 44.74 -6.12 19.38
C SER A 107 45.48 -6.43 18.06
N GLY A 108 44.79 -6.92 17.03
CA GLY A 108 45.37 -7.22 15.72
C GLY A 108 45.26 -6.06 14.71
N LEU A 109 44.54 -4.99 15.05
CA LEU A 109 44.36 -3.85 14.17
C LEU A 109 45.43 -2.78 14.40
N SER A 110 45.84 -2.10 13.30
CA SER A 110 46.64 -0.90 13.46
C SER A 110 45.79 0.21 14.14
N GLU A 111 46.47 1.09 14.87
CA GLU A 111 45.79 2.19 15.58
C GLU A 111 44.98 3.08 14.62
N SER A 112 45.49 3.33 13.41
CA SER A 112 44.78 4.07 12.36
C SER A 112 43.50 3.37 11.89
N ALA A 113 43.55 2.04 11.66
CA ALA A 113 42.41 1.24 11.29
C ALA A 113 41.34 1.23 12.38
N ASN A 114 41.76 1.06 13.64
CA ASN A 114 40.83 1.07 14.78
C ASN A 114 40.12 2.43 14.94
N ARG A 115 40.84 3.55 14.80
CA ARG A 115 40.27 4.90 14.80
C ARG A 115 39.25 5.10 13.66
N LEU A 116 39.57 4.62 12.42
CA LEU A 116 38.70 4.72 11.27
C LEU A 116 37.41 3.93 11.50
N ILE A 117 37.50 2.67 11.97
CA ILE A 117 36.32 1.84 12.25
C ILE A 117 35.44 2.48 13.32
N THR A 118 36.04 3.02 14.38
CA THR A 118 35.30 3.74 15.41
C THR A 118 34.58 4.95 14.86
N LEU A 119 35.24 5.77 14.02
CA LEU A 119 34.62 6.92 13.37
C LEU A 119 33.46 6.50 12.48
N VAL A 120 33.63 5.47 11.64
CA VAL A 120 32.59 4.91 10.77
C VAL A 120 31.40 4.42 11.59
N SER A 121 31.65 3.73 12.70
CA SER A 121 30.60 3.22 13.60
C SER A 121 29.77 4.35 14.21
N ILE A 122 30.41 5.42 14.68
CA ILE A 122 29.72 6.60 15.24
C ILE A 122 28.87 7.29 14.17
N MET A 123 29.47 7.59 13.00
CA MET A 123 28.76 8.25 11.91
C MET A 123 27.57 7.43 11.41
N SER A 124 27.72 6.13 11.35
CA SER A 124 26.66 5.22 10.94
C SER A 124 25.52 5.11 11.95
N SER A 125 25.85 5.17 13.25
CA SER A 125 24.85 5.22 14.32
C SER A 125 23.99 6.49 14.21
N ILE A 126 24.62 7.64 13.99
CA ILE A 126 23.90 8.91 13.73
C ILE A 126 23.05 8.82 12.48
N PHE A 127 23.59 8.27 11.39
CA PHE A 127 22.87 8.09 10.13
C PHE A 127 21.65 7.19 10.31
N THR A 128 21.76 6.09 11.04
CA THR A 128 20.63 5.18 11.34
C THR A 128 19.54 5.89 12.15
N LEU A 129 19.92 6.71 13.12
CA LEU A 129 18.97 7.53 13.88
C LEU A 129 18.21 8.51 12.97
N VAL A 130 18.93 9.21 12.10
CA VAL A 130 18.33 10.15 11.14
C VAL A 130 17.38 9.43 10.18
N LEU A 131 17.76 8.25 9.67
CA LEU A 131 16.88 7.42 8.84
C LEU A 131 15.61 7.01 9.58
N ALA A 132 15.73 6.57 10.84
CA ALA A 132 14.59 6.19 11.65
C ALA A 132 13.63 7.37 11.90
N LEU A 133 14.17 8.58 12.12
CA LEU A 133 13.37 9.80 12.27
C LEU A 133 12.64 10.18 10.97
N ILE A 134 13.34 10.15 9.83
CA ILE A 134 12.72 10.40 8.51
C ILE A 134 11.59 9.42 8.25
N GLU A 135 11.78 8.16 8.59
CA GLU A 135 10.79 7.11 8.42
C GLU A 135 9.56 7.35 9.31
N ALA A 136 9.78 7.68 10.57
CA ALA A 136 8.69 8.02 11.50
C ALA A 136 7.87 9.23 11.01
N MET A 137 8.52 10.24 10.43
CA MET A 137 7.86 11.42 9.85
C MET A 137 7.03 11.10 8.60
N ASN A 138 7.43 10.09 7.83
CA ASN A 138 6.72 9.73 6.59
C ASN A 138 5.38 9.06 6.82
N ASP A 139 5.18 8.39 7.97
CA ASP A 139 3.95 7.70 8.36
C ASP A 139 3.30 6.89 7.21
N TYR A 140 4.10 6.03 6.59
CA TYR A 140 3.68 5.26 5.43
C TYR A 140 2.47 4.36 5.72
N ARG A 141 2.35 3.84 6.94
CA ARG A 141 1.27 2.94 7.34
C ARG A 141 -0.08 3.66 7.34
N THR A 142 -0.16 4.83 7.97
CA THR A 142 -1.40 5.63 8.00
C THR A 142 -1.79 6.09 6.60
N LYS A 143 -0.81 6.54 5.80
CA LYS A 143 -1.07 6.91 4.40
C LYS A 143 -1.58 5.73 3.57
N ALA A 144 -1.00 4.54 3.73
CA ALA A 144 -1.45 3.31 3.06
C ALA A 144 -2.89 2.97 3.42
N HIS A 145 -3.22 3.01 4.72
CA HIS A 145 -4.57 2.76 5.20
C HIS A 145 -5.60 3.72 4.59
N HIS A 146 -5.35 5.03 4.62
CA HIS A 146 -6.26 6.01 4.02
C HIS A 146 -6.43 5.82 2.51
N MET A 147 -5.34 5.48 1.78
CA MET A 147 -5.42 5.18 0.36
C MET A 147 -6.26 3.94 0.09
N HIS A 148 -6.11 2.90 0.90
CA HIS A 148 -6.87 1.66 0.80
C HIS A 148 -8.37 1.89 1.04
N VAL A 149 -8.73 2.57 2.12
CA VAL A 149 -10.13 2.89 2.47
C VAL A 149 -10.79 3.71 1.35
N CYS A 150 -10.10 4.72 0.83
CA CYS A 150 -10.62 5.50 -0.27
C CYS A 150 -10.76 4.67 -1.57
N ALA A 151 -9.82 3.76 -1.85
CA ALA A 151 -9.91 2.87 -2.99
C ALA A 151 -11.14 1.96 -2.88
N LEU A 152 -11.45 1.44 -1.69
CA LEU A 152 -12.66 0.66 -1.42
C LEU A 152 -13.93 1.49 -1.66
N ALA A 153 -14.01 2.70 -1.12
CA ALA A 153 -15.17 3.57 -1.33
C ALA A 153 -15.44 3.86 -2.82
N VAL A 154 -14.39 4.14 -3.60
CA VAL A 154 -14.51 4.33 -5.06
C VAL A 154 -14.86 3.01 -5.76
N ASN A 155 -14.34 1.88 -5.28
CA ASN A 155 -14.67 0.56 -5.83
C ASN A 155 -16.15 0.21 -5.67
N ASP A 156 -16.73 0.51 -4.51
CA ASP A 156 -18.15 0.23 -4.24
C ASP A 156 -19.04 1.07 -5.17
N LEU A 157 -18.75 2.37 -5.31
CA LEU A 157 -19.44 3.23 -6.25
C LEU A 157 -19.29 2.76 -7.71
N TYR A 158 -18.11 2.27 -8.08
CA TYR A 158 -17.87 1.71 -9.41
C TYR A 158 -18.72 0.47 -9.66
N HIS A 159 -18.83 -0.43 -8.70
CA HIS A 159 -19.62 -1.65 -8.85
C HIS A 159 -21.12 -1.34 -8.87
N GLU A 160 -21.58 -0.43 -8.02
CA GLU A 160 -22.97 0.02 -7.98
C GLU A 160 -23.39 0.63 -9.32
N LEU A 161 -22.64 1.60 -9.86
CA LEU A 161 -22.92 2.22 -11.16
C LEU A 161 -22.84 1.21 -12.32
N LYS A 162 -21.89 0.27 -12.27
CA LYS A 162 -21.69 -0.74 -13.32
C LYS A 162 -22.84 -1.76 -13.41
N LEU A 163 -23.56 -2.00 -12.31
CA LEU A 163 -24.72 -2.88 -12.28
C LEU A 163 -25.97 -2.21 -12.87
N MET A 164 -25.99 -0.88 -12.95
CA MET A 164 -27.12 -0.15 -13.52
C MET A 164 -27.17 -0.31 -15.03
N ARG A 165 -28.35 -0.62 -15.53
CA ARG A 165 -28.62 -0.74 -16.97
C ARG A 165 -29.13 0.60 -17.51
N ALA A 166 -28.33 1.36 -18.25
CA ALA A 166 -28.67 2.66 -18.83
C ALA A 166 -29.10 3.71 -17.76
N PRO A 167 -28.17 4.16 -16.88
CA PRO A 167 -28.48 5.18 -15.89
C PRO A 167 -28.79 6.52 -16.57
N GLY A 168 -29.89 7.19 -16.18
CA GLY A 168 -30.25 8.52 -16.67
C GLY A 168 -29.28 9.60 -16.15
N ALA A 169 -29.28 10.79 -16.78
CA ALA A 169 -28.38 11.90 -16.48
C ALA A 169 -28.33 12.28 -14.99
N GLY A 170 -29.48 12.33 -14.31
CA GLY A 170 -29.58 12.68 -12.89
C GLY A 170 -28.86 11.66 -11.99
N VAL A 171 -28.96 10.37 -12.33
CA VAL A 171 -28.26 9.29 -11.60
C VAL A 171 -26.75 9.40 -11.80
N VAL A 172 -26.29 9.60 -13.04
CA VAL A 172 -24.85 9.77 -13.34
C VAL A 172 -24.28 10.99 -12.59
N GLN A 173 -25.06 12.08 -12.49
CA GLN A 173 -24.63 13.26 -11.76
C GLN A 173 -24.54 13.01 -10.24
N ASP A 174 -25.47 12.26 -9.64
CA ASP A 174 -25.40 11.87 -8.25
C ASP A 174 -24.17 10.99 -7.97
N PHE A 175 -23.91 9.99 -8.81
CA PHE A 175 -22.69 9.17 -8.72
C PHE A 175 -21.41 10.00 -8.84
N ARG A 176 -21.40 10.99 -9.74
CA ARG A 176 -20.27 11.91 -9.87
C ARG A 176 -20.05 12.73 -8.61
N ARG A 177 -21.12 13.19 -7.95
CA ARG A 177 -21.03 13.90 -6.69
C ARG A 177 -20.45 13.00 -5.58
N ARG A 178 -21.03 11.81 -5.39
CA ARG A 178 -20.57 10.82 -4.39
C ARG A 178 -19.11 10.39 -4.65
N TYR A 179 -18.73 10.20 -5.89
CA TYR A 179 -17.35 9.92 -6.29
C TYR A 179 -16.40 11.07 -5.91
N ASN A 180 -16.76 12.31 -6.19
CA ASN A 180 -15.96 13.46 -5.84
C ASN A 180 -15.82 13.61 -4.31
N GLU A 181 -16.86 13.34 -3.56
CA GLU A 181 -16.85 13.30 -2.09
C GLU A 181 -15.89 12.22 -1.58
N ALA A 182 -15.99 11.00 -2.09
CA ALA A 182 -15.09 9.89 -1.74
C ALA A 182 -13.62 10.19 -2.08
N VAL A 183 -13.35 10.91 -3.18
CA VAL A 183 -11.99 11.32 -3.54
C VAL A 183 -11.48 12.44 -2.63
N ARG A 184 -12.33 13.42 -2.26
CA ARG A 184 -11.97 14.55 -1.40
C ARG A 184 -11.82 14.18 0.06
N SER A 185 -12.53 13.15 0.53
CA SER A 185 -12.42 12.68 1.92
C SER A 185 -11.06 12.05 2.23
N CYS A 186 -10.28 11.68 1.21
CA CYS A 186 -8.93 11.18 1.40
C CYS A 186 -7.94 12.33 1.59
N PRO A 187 -7.25 12.42 2.75
CA PRO A 187 -6.33 13.52 3.03
C PRO A 187 -5.04 13.44 2.21
N PHE A 188 -4.78 12.32 1.55
CA PHE A 188 -3.58 12.09 0.77
C PHE A 188 -3.90 11.86 -0.70
N ASN A 189 -2.94 12.17 -1.57
CA ASN A 189 -3.04 11.91 -2.99
C ASN A 189 -2.06 10.81 -3.42
N HIS A 190 -2.42 10.05 -4.47
CA HIS A 190 -1.54 9.07 -5.07
C HIS A 190 -0.40 9.73 -5.85
N ALA A 191 0.76 9.09 -5.90
CA ALA A 191 1.89 9.58 -6.67
C ALA A 191 1.72 9.26 -8.17
N ARG A 192 2.45 9.98 -9.03
CA ARG A 192 2.42 9.74 -10.48
C ARG A 192 2.76 8.30 -10.85
N VAL A 193 3.65 7.65 -10.09
CA VAL A 193 4.04 6.25 -10.32
C VAL A 193 2.86 5.28 -10.16
N ASP A 194 1.99 5.52 -9.19
CA ASP A 194 0.81 4.68 -8.94
C ASP A 194 -0.20 4.77 -10.09
N TYR A 195 -0.38 5.99 -10.61
CA TYR A 195 -1.21 6.22 -11.80
C TYR A 195 -0.63 5.54 -13.05
N LEU A 196 0.70 5.62 -13.25
CA LEU A 196 1.36 4.95 -14.37
C LEU A 196 1.19 3.43 -14.30
N MET A 197 1.33 2.83 -13.11
CA MET A 197 1.08 1.41 -12.90
C MET A 197 -0.36 1.04 -13.20
N ALA A 198 -1.34 1.79 -12.67
CA ALA A 198 -2.76 1.57 -12.94
C ALA A 198 -3.11 1.69 -14.44
N ARG A 199 -2.39 2.51 -15.18
CA ARG A 199 -2.53 2.67 -16.62
C ARG A 199 -1.84 1.54 -17.40
N ALA A 200 -0.67 1.10 -16.95
CA ALA A 200 0.09 0.01 -17.56
C ALA A 200 -0.67 -1.33 -17.49
N GLU A 201 -1.42 -1.59 -16.42
CA GLU A 201 -2.27 -2.77 -16.26
C GLU A 201 -3.44 -2.83 -17.25
N ARG A 202 -3.77 -1.72 -17.92
CA ARG A 202 -4.91 -1.59 -18.84
C ARG A 202 -4.62 -1.84 -20.31
N GLY A 203 -3.41 -2.22 -20.68
CA GLY A 203 -3.10 -2.56 -22.06
C GLY A 203 -2.11 -1.63 -22.76
N MET A 204 -1.20 -1.03 -21.99
CA MET A 204 -0.01 -0.39 -22.56
C MET A 204 0.94 -1.42 -23.19
N GLY A 205 1.75 -0.98 -24.16
CA GLY A 205 2.81 -1.80 -24.72
C GLY A 205 3.78 -2.32 -23.66
N TRP A 206 4.48 -3.39 -23.98
CA TRP A 206 5.41 -4.04 -23.03
C TRP A 206 6.52 -3.08 -22.57
N GLU A 207 6.99 -2.16 -23.41
CA GLU A 207 8.01 -1.17 -23.08
C GLU A 207 7.54 -0.18 -22.02
N GLU A 208 6.34 0.38 -22.20
CA GLU A 208 5.73 1.32 -21.24
C GLU A 208 5.44 0.64 -19.90
N ARG A 209 5.02 -0.63 -19.94
CA ARG A 209 4.79 -1.44 -18.74
C ARG A 209 6.09 -1.69 -17.97
N THR A 210 7.17 -2.06 -18.68
CA THR A 210 8.50 -2.27 -18.10
C THR A 210 9.03 -0.97 -17.48
N TRP A 211 8.87 0.16 -18.17
CA TRP A 211 9.28 1.46 -17.65
C TRP A 211 8.48 1.88 -16.40
N ALA A 212 7.17 1.66 -16.39
CA ALA A 212 6.33 1.92 -15.22
C ALA A 212 6.78 1.06 -14.03
N TRP A 213 7.05 -0.22 -14.28
CA TRP A 213 7.55 -1.16 -13.27
C TRP A 213 8.93 -0.76 -12.73
N LEU A 214 9.88 -0.39 -13.59
CA LEU A 214 11.21 0.08 -13.17
C LEU A 214 11.12 1.33 -12.28
N ARG A 215 10.26 2.28 -12.65
CA ARG A 215 10.00 3.46 -11.81
C ARG A 215 9.37 3.11 -10.47
N TYR A 216 8.44 2.18 -10.48
CA TYR A 216 7.81 1.69 -9.25
C TYR A 216 8.83 0.99 -8.36
N ALA A 217 9.59 0.05 -8.92
CA ALA A 217 10.64 -0.67 -8.22
C ALA A 217 11.73 0.28 -7.68
N GLY A 218 12.21 1.22 -8.49
CA GLY A 218 13.16 2.24 -8.05
C GLY A 218 12.62 3.09 -6.90
N ASN A 219 11.35 3.49 -6.95
CA ASN A 219 10.73 4.25 -5.88
C ASN A 219 10.60 3.47 -4.56
N VAL A 220 10.42 2.16 -4.62
CA VAL A 220 10.26 1.29 -3.44
C VAL A 220 11.60 0.81 -2.91
N TYR A 221 12.49 0.33 -3.78
CA TYR A 221 13.63 -0.48 -3.39
C TYR A 221 14.98 0.26 -3.41
N ALA A 222 15.12 1.39 -4.15
CA ALA A 222 16.44 2.00 -4.37
C ALA A 222 17.13 2.42 -3.05
N LEU A 223 16.44 3.17 -2.19
CA LEU A 223 17.01 3.64 -0.92
C LEU A 223 17.33 2.46 0.01
N HIS A 224 16.38 1.57 0.18
CA HIS A 224 16.52 0.44 1.11
C HIS A 224 17.54 -0.58 0.61
N GLY A 225 17.56 -0.84 -0.71
CA GLY A 225 18.58 -1.68 -1.34
C GLY A 225 19.99 -1.10 -1.18
N PHE A 226 20.14 0.21 -1.35
CA PHE A 226 21.41 0.89 -1.07
C PHE A 226 21.86 0.68 0.38
N CYS A 227 20.98 0.91 1.35
CA CYS A 227 21.29 0.73 2.78
C CYS A 227 21.65 -0.72 3.14
N LEU A 228 21.09 -1.70 2.44
CA LEU A 228 21.35 -3.12 2.71
C LEU A 228 22.62 -3.65 2.04
N ILE A 229 22.95 -3.16 0.84
CA ILE A 229 24.03 -3.70 0.01
C ILE A 229 25.37 -3.01 0.31
N VAL A 230 25.36 -1.70 0.53
CA VAL A 230 26.61 -0.92 0.64
C VAL A 230 27.43 -1.30 1.86
N PRO A 231 26.90 -1.46 3.08
CA PRO A 231 27.71 -1.81 4.24
C PRO A 231 28.48 -3.13 4.07
N PRO A 232 27.85 -4.26 3.69
CA PRO A 232 28.61 -5.50 3.50
C PRO A 232 29.58 -5.44 2.31
N LEU A 233 29.26 -4.68 1.24
CA LEU A 233 30.15 -4.50 0.10
C LEU A 233 31.42 -3.76 0.49
N VAL A 234 31.30 -2.69 1.28
CA VAL A 234 32.47 -1.94 1.78
C VAL A 234 33.35 -2.81 2.66
N LEU A 235 32.76 -3.66 3.49
CA LEU A 235 33.51 -4.60 4.31
C LEU A 235 34.26 -5.66 3.50
N LEU A 236 33.65 -6.14 2.40
CA LEU A 236 34.28 -7.13 1.50
C LEU A 236 35.42 -6.55 0.65
N LEU A 237 35.29 -5.30 0.21
CA LEU A 237 36.29 -4.62 -0.62
C LEU A 237 37.44 -4.01 0.20
N GLY A 238 37.25 -3.83 1.49
CA GLY A 238 38.27 -3.30 2.43
C GLY A 238 39.19 -4.34 3.01
N GLN A 239 39.02 -5.63 2.68
CA GLN A 239 39.90 -6.72 3.04
C GLN A 239 41.01 -6.93 2.00
#